data_d40cc05d96431dfe3be591e0edebc9fa
#
_entry.id   d40cc05d96431dfe3be591e0edebc9fa
#
_cell.length_a   1.000
_cell.length_b   1.000
_cell.length_c   1.000
_cell.angle_alpha   90.00
_cell.angle_beta   90.00
_cell.angle_gamma   90.00
#
_symmetry.space_group_name_H-M   'P 1'
#
loop_
_entity.id
_entity.type
_entity.pdbx_description
1 polymer ?
#
loop_
_entity_poly.entity_id
_entity_poly.type
_entity_poly.pdbx_seq_one_letter_code
_entity_poly.pdbx_strand_id
1 'polypeptide(L)'
;APAAVSFRITPTTADYGTIRKGTRAVRQFQVANTSDTVTEIDVSRSACRCLYYDYNAKIPANGKETITVTIDGARAKAGPLQEQVEVHAKKDPSISSTFTVQATIK
;
A
#
# COMPACT_ATOMS: atom_id res chain seq x y z
N ALA A 1 -13.64 0.52 27.01
CA ALA A 1 -12.52 1.22 26.39
C ALA A 1 -12.84 1.53 24.93
N PRO A 2 -12.50 2.70 24.43
CA PRO A 2 -12.71 2.98 23.01
C PRO A 2 -11.89 2.00 22.19
N ALA A 3 -12.51 1.48 21.13
CA ALA A 3 -11.80 0.61 20.21
C ALA A 3 -10.65 1.41 19.59
N ALA A 4 -9.44 0.88 19.67
CA ALA A 4 -8.31 1.51 19.01
C ALA A 4 -8.54 1.44 17.50
N VAL A 5 -8.31 2.56 16.82
CA VAL A 5 -8.31 2.56 15.37
C VAL A 5 -7.16 1.69 14.90
N SER A 6 -7.43 0.72 14.06
CA SER A 6 -6.39 -0.11 13.50
C SER A 6 -6.71 -0.47 12.07
N PHE A 7 -5.66 -0.77 11.31
CA PHE A 7 -5.78 -1.23 9.95
C PHE A 7 -5.20 -2.62 9.83
N ARG A 8 -5.81 -3.42 8.98
CA ARG A 8 -5.25 -4.69 8.59
C ARG A 8 -5.09 -4.69 7.08
N ILE A 9 -3.87 -4.88 6.62
CA ILE A 9 -3.55 -4.88 5.19
C ILE A 9 -3.30 -6.31 4.74
N THR A 10 -3.98 -6.72 3.69
CA THR A 10 -3.85 -8.06 3.11
C THR A 10 -3.64 -7.96 1.60
N PRO A 11 -2.66 -8.64 1.01
CA PRO A 11 -1.56 -9.34 1.67
C PRO A 11 -0.54 -8.37 2.30
N THR A 12 0.27 -8.87 3.23
CA THR A 12 1.35 -8.06 3.83
C THR A 12 2.56 -7.95 2.93
N THR A 13 2.70 -8.88 1.99
CA THR A 13 3.77 -8.87 1.00
C THR A 13 3.17 -9.29 -0.34
N ALA A 14 3.46 -8.54 -1.38
CA ALA A 14 3.06 -8.88 -2.74
C ALA A 14 4.31 -9.04 -3.61
N ASP A 15 4.41 -10.18 -4.27
CA ASP A 15 5.47 -10.46 -5.22
C ASP A 15 4.90 -10.27 -6.63
N TYR A 16 5.42 -9.27 -7.32
CA TYR A 16 5.00 -8.94 -8.69
C TYR A 16 5.69 -9.84 -9.73
N GLY A 17 6.66 -10.66 -9.29
CA GLY A 17 7.44 -11.48 -10.19
C GLY A 17 8.39 -10.65 -11.04
N THR A 18 8.59 -11.09 -12.28
CA THR A 18 9.46 -10.40 -13.23
C THR A 18 8.66 -9.37 -14.02
N ILE A 19 9.13 -8.13 -14.01
CA ILE A 19 8.54 -7.04 -14.76
C ILE A 19 9.53 -6.60 -15.83
N ARG A 20 9.09 -6.58 -17.09
CA ARG A 20 9.92 -6.07 -18.17
C ARG A 20 10.04 -4.55 -18.05
N LYS A 21 11.24 -4.05 -18.27
CA LYS A 21 11.46 -2.60 -18.28
C LYS A 21 10.58 -1.95 -19.35
N GLY A 22 9.90 -0.88 -18.97
CA GLY A 22 8.97 -0.19 -19.85
C GLY A 22 7.53 -0.67 -19.72
N THR A 23 7.25 -1.71 -18.94
CA THR A 23 5.90 -2.18 -18.68
C THR A 23 5.46 -1.82 -17.28
N ARG A 24 4.15 -1.93 -17.02
CA ARG A 24 3.58 -1.68 -15.70
C ARG A 24 2.99 -2.95 -15.14
N ALA A 25 3.13 -3.14 -13.82
CA ALA A 25 2.50 -4.24 -13.11
C ALA A 25 1.63 -3.68 -12.00
N VAL A 26 0.45 -4.25 -11.84
CA VAL A 26 -0.55 -3.76 -10.89
C VAL A 26 -0.91 -4.88 -9.93
N ARG A 27 -0.98 -4.56 -8.64
CA ARG A 27 -1.52 -5.44 -7.60
C ARG A 27 -2.40 -4.63 -6.69
N GLN A 28 -3.38 -5.30 -6.10
CA GLN A 28 -4.33 -4.69 -5.20
C GLN A 28 -4.10 -5.22 -3.79
N PHE A 29 -4.17 -4.30 -2.84
CA PHE A 29 -4.12 -4.61 -1.42
C PHE A 29 -5.43 -4.17 -0.79
N GLN A 30 -5.92 -4.94 0.18
CA GLN A 30 -7.10 -4.56 0.94
C GLN A 30 -6.70 -4.01 2.29
N VAL A 31 -7.27 -2.87 2.65
CA VAL A 31 -7.12 -2.28 3.97
C VAL A 31 -8.45 -2.43 4.69
N ALA A 32 -8.45 -3.15 5.79
CA ALA A 32 -9.62 -3.31 6.64
C ALA A 32 -9.52 -2.34 7.80
N ASN A 33 -10.57 -1.55 7.99
CA ASN A 33 -10.70 -0.67 9.15
C ASN A 33 -11.47 -1.42 10.23
N THR A 34 -10.80 -1.75 11.33
CA THR A 34 -11.41 -2.49 12.41
C THR A 34 -12.05 -1.58 13.47
N SER A 35 -11.99 -0.26 13.28
CA SER A 35 -12.63 0.66 14.20
C SER A 35 -14.11 0.85 13.86
N ASP A 36 -14.87 1.38 14.80
CA ASP A 36 -16.29 1.68 14.61
C ASP A 36 -16.56 3.07 14.06
N THR A 37 -15.53 3.77 13.63
CA THR A 37 -15.62 5.11 13.05
C THR A 37 -14.93 5.14 11.69
N VAL A 38 -15.37 6.08 10.85
CA VAL A 38 -14.71 6.32 9.55
C VAL A 38 -13.29 6.81 9.84
N THR A 39 -12.32 6.21 9.17
CA THR A 39 -10.91 6.55 9.35
C THR A 39 -10.32 7.03 8.03
N GLU A 40 -9.66 8.17 8.05
CA GLU A 40 -8.87 8.64 6.92
C GLU A 40 -7.46 8.10 7.02
N ILE A 41 -6.94 7.61 5.90
CA ILE A 41 -5.58 7.08 5.81
C ILE A 41 -4.74 7.93 4.88
N ASP A 42 -3.44 7.83 5.10
CA ASP A 42 -2.44 8.43 4.24
C ASP A 42 -1.36 7.38 3.96
N VAL A 43 -0.94 7.27 2.70
CA VAL A 43 0.06 6.30 2.28
C VAL A 43 1.38 7.04 2.10
N SER A 44 2.40 6.63 2.87
CA SER A 44 3.73 7.21 2.74
C SER A 44 4.39 6.71 1.47
N ARG A 45 4.95 7.63 0.71
CA ARG A 45 5.66 7.27 -0.51
C ARG A 45 6.99 6.60 -0.16
N SER A 46 7.28 5.52 -0.90
CA SER A 46 8.61 4.93 -0.83
C SER A 46 9.64 5.81 -1.51
N ALA A 47 10.93 5.49 -1.30
CA ALA A 47 12.02 6.20 -1.97
C ALA A 47 12.01 6.01 -3.49
N CYS A 48 11.41 4.92 -3.98
CA CYS A 48 11.29 4.66 -5.40
C CYS A 48 10.12 5.46 -5.98
N ARG A 49 10.40 6.28 -6.98
CA ARG A 49 9.36 7.01 -7.71
C ARG A 49 8.65 6.14 -8.75
N CYS A 50 8.95 4.88 -8.78
CA CYS A 50 8.35 3.91 -9.68
C CYS A 50 7.02 3.37 -9.21
N LEU A 51 6.59 3.70 -7.99
CA LEU A 51 5.36 3.21 -7.41
C LEU A 51 4.29 4.29 -7.44
N TYR A 52 3.09 3.89 -7.88
CA TYR A 52 1.92 4.74 -7.87
C TYR A 52 0.85 4.09 -7.00
N TYR A 53 0.16 4.91 -6.22
CA TYR A 53 -0.88 4.45 -5.31
C TYR A 53 -2.20 5.09 -5.70
N ASP A 54 -3.24 4.26 -5.84
CA ASP A 54 -4.61 4.72 -6.06
C ASP A 54 -5.48 4.12 -4.98
N TYR A 55 -6.10 4.95 -4.17
CA TYR A 55 -6.89 4.51 -3.04
C TYR A 55 -7.89 5.58 -2.61
N ASN A 56 -8.95 5.14 -1.93
CA ASN A 56 -9.86 6.04 -1.26
C ASN A 56 -9.32 6.31 0.16
N ALA A 57 -9.07 7.57 0.47
CA ALA A 57 -8.50 7.95 1.76
C ALA A 57 -9.46 7.68 2.94
N LYS A 58 -10.77 7.66 2.70
CA LYS A 58 -11.74 7.43 3.75
C LYS A 58 -12.20 5.98 3.73
N ILE A 59 -11.96 5.28 4.84
CA ILE A 59 -12.38 3.90 5.01
C ILE A 59 -13.57 3.87 5.95
N PRO A 60 -14.73 3.29 5.52
CA PRO A 60 -15.89 3.22 6.39
C PRO A 60 -15.63 2.45 7.66
N ALA A 61 -16.41 2.75 8.71
CA ALA A 61 -16.35 1.99 9.95
C ALA A 61 -16.59 0.50 9.68
N ASN A 62 -15.71 -0.36 10.20
CA ASN A 62 -15.73 -1.80 9.99
C ASN A 62 -15.73 -2.21 8.51
N GLY A 63 -15.27 -1.30 7.63
CA GLY A 63 -15.26 -1.49 6.19
C GLY A 63 -13.90 -1.80 5.65
N LYS A 64 -13.85 -1.98 4.34
CA LYS A 64 -12.62 -2.27 3.60
C LYS A 64 -12.50 -1.36 2.40
N GLU A 65 -11.28 -1.01 2.08
CA GLU A 65 -10.96 -0.28 0.86
C GLU A 65 -9.79 -0.95 0.16
N THR A 66 -9.71 -0.75 -1.15
CA THR A 66 -8.63 -1.30 -1.94
C THR A 66 -7.60 -0.23 -2.22
N ILE A 67 -6.33 -0.57 -1.99
CA ILE A 67 -5.20 0.23 -2.45
C ILE A 67 -4.63 -0.45 -3.68
N THR A 68 -4.66 0.24 -4.81
CA THR A 68 -4.06 -0.25 -6.05
C THR A 68 -2.65 0.29 -6.14
N VAL A 69 -1.67 -0.61 -6.21
CA VAL A 69 -0.26 -0.25 -6.30
C VAL A 69 0.26 -0.68 -7.66
N THR A 70 0.76 0.29 -8.41
CA THR A 70 1.33 0.07 -9.75
C THR A 70 2.83 0.27 -9.69
N ILE A 71 3.59 -0.69 -10.21
CA ILE A 71 5.03 -0.55 -10.43
C ILE A 71 5.23 -0.14 -11.88
N ASP A 72 5.85 1.02 -12.09
CA ASP A 72 6.19 1.49 -13.43
C ASP A 72 7.61 1.01 -13.79
N GLY A 73 7.68 -0.02 -14.62
CA GLY A 73 8.96 -0.59 -15.04
C GLY A 73 9.82 0.36 -15.85
N ALA A 74 9.24 1.41 -16.43
CA ALA A 74 10.03 2.43 -17.13
C ALA A 74 10.84 3.30 -16.19
N ARG A 75 10.36 3.48 -14.95
CA ARG A 75 11.03 4.32 -13.95
C ARG A 75 11.82 3.49 -12.93
N ALA A 76 11.58 2.20 -12.85
CA ALA A 76 12.28 1.32 -11.93
C ALA A 76 13.66 0.98 -12.47
N LYS A 77 14.63 0.83 -11.58
CA LYS A 77 15.96 0.34 -11.95
C LYS A 77 15.88 -1.15 -12.25
N ALA A 78 16.66 -1.61 -13.22
CA ALA A 78 16.80 -3.03 -13.48
C ALA A 78 17.39 -3.74 -12.25
N GLY A 79 16.88 -4.93 -11.96
CA GLY A 79 17.31 -5.74 -10.83
C GLY A 79 16.20 -5.94 -9.80
N PRO A 80 16.56 -6.47 -8.61
CA PRO A 80 15.56 -6.71 -7.57
C PRO A 80 15.03 -5.39 -7.01
N LEU A 81 13.72 -5.35 -6.83
CA LEU A 81 13.02 -4.23 -6.20
C LEU A 81 12.31 -4.74 -4.96
N GLN A 82 12.55 -4.09 -3.85
CA GLN A 82 11.83 -4.36 -2.60
C GLN A 82 11.58 -3.04 -1.89
N GLU A 83 10.33 -2.72 -1.69
CA GLU A 83 9.93 -1.47 -1.06
C GLU A 83 8.90 -1.75 0.03
N GLN A 84 9.04 -1.05 1.14
CA GLN A 84 8.05 -1.05 2.21
C GLN A 84 7.20 0.20 2.10
N VAL A 85 5.89 0.02 2.21
CA VAL A 85 4.93 1.11 2.12
C VAL A 85 4.17 1.18 3.44
N GLU A 86 4.17 2.34 4.06
CA GLU A 86 3.48 2.57 5.32
C GLU A 86 2.15 3.26 5.07
N VAL A 87 1.11 2.72 5.68
CA VAL A 87 -0.22 3.32 5.70
C VAL A 87 -0.50 3.75 7.14
N HIS A 88 -0.81 5.00 7.35
CA HIS A 88 -1.08 5.52 8.69
C HIS A 88 -2.37 6.32 8.71
N ALA A 89 -2.97 6.42 9.90
CA ALA A 89 -4.15 7.23 10.09
C ALA A 89 -3.76 8.71 10.01
N LYS A 90 -4.51 9.48 9.23
CA LYS A 90 -4.19 10.89 9.00
C LYS A 90 -4.25 11.71 10.29
N LYS A 91 -5.21 11.39 11.17
CA LYS A 91 -5.38 12.10 12.44
C LYS A 91 -4.44 11.63 13.53
N ASP A 92 -3.94 10.39 13.44
CA ASP A 92 -3.04 9.82 14.42
C ASP A 92 -1.99 8.97 13.71
N PRO A 93 -0.84 9.57 13.33
CA PRO A 93 0.20 8.84 12.60
C PRO A 93 0.85 7.69 13.37
N SER A 94 0.62 7.58 14.67
CA SER A 94 1.11 6.44 15.44
C SER A 94 0.35 5.15 15.12
N ILE A 95 -0.83 5.27 14.51
CA ILE A 95 -1.60 4.11 14.07
C ILE A 95 -1.23 3.85 12.61
N SER A 96 -0.46 2.79 12.40
CA SER A 96 0.07 2.50 11.07
C SER A 96 0.14 0.99 10.82
N SER A 97 0.19 0.65 9.55
CA SER A 97 0.47 -0.70 9.06
C SER A 97 1.38 -0.61 7.85
N THR A 98 2.20 -1.62 7.67
CA THR A 98 3.18 -1.64 6.58
C THR A 98 2.94 -2.85 5.69
N PHE A 99 3.08 -2.66 4.40
CA PHE A 99 3.12 -3.78 3.46
C PHE A 99 4.36 -3.66 2.58
N THR A 100 4.77 -4.80 2.03
CA THR A 100 6.00 -4.91 1.23
C THR A 100 5.65 -5.24 -0.22
N VAL A 101 6.32 -4.57 -1.14
CA VAL A 101 6.21 -4.79 -2.59
C VAL A 101 7.54 -5.34 -3.07
N GLN A 102 7.52 -6.47 -3.78
CA GLN A 102 8.70 -7.12 -4.32
C GLN A 102 8.54 -7.39 -5.81
N ALA A 103 9.60 -7.18 -6.56
CA ALA A 103 9.62 -7.48 -8.00
C ALA A 103 11.05 -7.60 -8.48
N THR A 104 11.22 -8.17 -9.67
CA THR A 104 12.48 -8.14 -10.41
C THR A 104 12.26 -7.42 -11.72
N ILE A 105 13.02 -6.38 -11.94
CA ILE A 105 12.92 -5.57 -13.17
C ILE A 105 13.98 -6.04 -14.16
N LYS A 106 13.56 -6.41 -15.34
CA LYS A 106 14.48 -6.86 -16.38
C LYS A 106 14.45 -6.00 -17.62
#